data_0d67ab66f5d15391902e1a16c710040d
#
_entry.id   0d67ab66f5d15391902e1a16c710040d
#
_cell.length_a   1.000
_cell.length_b   1.000
_cell.length_c   1.000
_cell.angle_alpha   90.00
_cell.angle_beta   90.00
_cell.angle_gamma   90.00
#
_symmetry.space_group_name_H-M   'P 1'
#
loop_
_entity.id
_entity.type
_entity.pdbx_description
1 polymer ?
#
loop_
_entity_poly.entity_id
_entity_poly.type
_entity_poly.pdbx_seq_one_letter_code
_entity_poly.pdbx_strand_id
1 'polypeptide(L)' 'MAQKDNGWRLRLGPNARMRSDSMQWIVQRRKDANSGWYDIGYVCSKRDIVARVLRENGCEFDRAALETLPEQFKDFAP' A
#
# COMPACT_ATOMS: atom_id res chain seq x y z
N MET A 1 -1.06 -7.40 -21.01
CA MET A 1 -1.22 -8.47 -20.00
C MET A 1 -1.33 -7.83 -18.61
N ALA A 2 -2.29 -8.25 -17.83
CA ALA A 2 -2.48 -7.69 -16.49
C ALA A 2 -1.31 -8.05 -15.56
N GLN A 3 -0.97 -7.15 -14.66
CA GLN A 3 0.03 -7.41 -13.64
C GLN A 3 -0.47 -8.50 -12.70
N LYS A 4 0.40 -9.43 -12.38
CA LYS A 4 0.03 -10.54 -11.52
C LYS A 4 0.24 -10.15 -10.05
N ASP A 5 -0.81 -10.25 -9.26
CA ASP A 5 -0.75 -10.07 -7.82
C ASP A 5 0.05 -11.21 -7.20
N ASN A 6 1.05 -10.89 -6.40
CA ASN A 6 1.92 -11.88 -5.77
C ASN A 6 1.39 -12.39 -4.42
N GLY A 7 0.19 -11.96 -4.03
CA GLY A 7 -0.41 -12.39 -2.77
C GLY A 7 0.08 -11.67 -1.52
N TRP A 8 1.11 -10.83 -1.63
CA TRP A 8 1.63 -10.09 -0.50
C TRP A 8 0.67 -9.00 -0.03
N ARG A 9 0.54 -8.88 1.27
CA ARG A 9 -0.31 -7.86 1.92
C ARG A 9 0.41 -7.30 3.13
N LEU A 10 0.22 -6.00 3.36
CA LEU A 10 0.72 -5.33 4.56
C LEU A 10 -0.40 -4.45 5.13
N ARG A 11 -0.81 -4.75 6.36
CA ARG A 11 -1.80 -3.92 7.04
C ARG A 11 -1.12 -2.68 7.59
N LEU A 12 -1.65 -1.50 7.26
CA LEU A 12 -1.10 -0.21 7.68
C LEU A 12 -1.95 0.48 8.73
N GLY A 13 -3.24 0.18 8.78
CA GLY A 13 -4.15 0.79 9.72
C GLY A 13 -5.49 0.09 9.73
N PRO A 14 -6.47 0.60 10.50
CA PRO A 14 -7.77 -0.06 10.58
C PRO A 14 -8.48 -0.16 9.23
N ASN A 15 -8.27 0.83 8.37
CA ASN A 15 -8.92 0.88 7.07
C ASN A 15 -7.96 1.17 5.94
N ALA A 16 -6.67 0.83 6.13
CA ALA A 16 -5.63 1.03 5.14
C ALA A 16 -4.73 -0.19 5.07
N ARG A 17 -4.41 -0.61 3.86
CA ARG A 17 -3.47 -1.71 3.62
C ARG A 17 -2.78 -1.53 2.28
N MET A 18 -1.78 -2.36 2.05
CA MET A 18 -1.10 -2.42 0.76
C MET A 18 -1.14 -3.83 0.22
N ARG A 19 -1.12 -3.92 -1.09
CA ARG A 19 -0.76 -5.13 -1.82
C ARG A 19 0.28 -4.76 -2.86
N SER A 20 0.82 -5.70 -3.58
CA SER A 20 1.77 -5.41 -4.64
C SER A 20 1.58 -6.36 -5.81
N ASP A 21 2.07 -5.95 -6.95
CA ASP A 21 2.28 -6.81 -8.10
C ASP A 21 3.76 -6.73 -8.49
N SER A 22 4.13 -7.21 -9.68
CA SER A 22 5.52 -7.20 -10.12
C SER A 22 6.08 -5.82 -10.42
N MET A 23 5.23 -4.80 -10.47
CA MET A 23 5.60 -3.46 -10.94
C MET A 23 5.48 -2.38 -9.89
N GLN A 24 4.70 -2.59 -8.81
CA GLN A 24 4.34 -1.49 -7.94
C GLN A 24 3.72 -1.96 -6.63
N TRP A 25 3.76 -1.07 -5.65
CA TRP A 25 2.92 -1.16 -4.46
C TRP A 25 1.56 -0.56 -4.78
N ILE A 26 0.51 -1.17 -4.27
CA ILE A 26 -0.86 -0.72 -4.47
C ILE A 26 -1.45 -0.40 -3.12
N VAL A 27 -1.78 0.88 -2.89
CA VAL A 27 -2.33 1.35 -1.62
C VAL A 27 -3.83 1.20 -1.68
N GLN A 28 -4.41 0.58 -0.65
CA GLN A 28 -5.84 0.32 -0.58
C GLN A 28 -6.46 0.91 0.67
N ARG A 29 -7.71 1.27 0.55
CA ARG A 29 -8.54 1.81 1.62
C ARG A 29 -9.87 1.07 1.64
N ARG A 30 -10.49 0.99 2.80
CA ARG A 30 -11.89 0.59 2.94
C ARG A 30 -12.62 1.61 3.79
N LYS A 31 -13.94 1.70 3.62
CA LYS A 31 -14.76 2.64 4.38
C LYS A 31 -14.82 2.24 5.86
N ASP A 32 -15.02 0.96 6.13
CA ASP A 32 -15.12 0.41 7.48
C ASP A 32 -14.83 -1.10 7.43
N ALA A 33 -14.92 -1.76 8.58
CA ALA A 33 -14.59 -3.19 8.71
C ALA A 33 -15.51 -4.10 7.88
N ASN A 34 -16.68 -3.62 7.48
CA ASN A 34 -17.65 -4.40 6.71
C ASN A 34 -17.62 -4.09 5.21
N SER A 35 -16.76 -3.18 4.78
CA SER A 35 -16.66 -2.76 3.39
C SER A 35 -15.51 -3.46 2.69
N GLY A 36 -15.62 -3.60 1.37
CA GLY A 36 -14.53 -4.11 0.55
C GLY A 36 -13.41 -3.09 0.41
N TRP A 37 -12.22 -3.59 0.08
CA TRP A 37 -11.05 -2.76 -0.17
C TRP A 37 -11.07 -2.22 -1.60
N TYR A 38 -10.57 -1.01 -1.79
CA TYR A 38 -10.41 -0.43 -3.11
C TYR A 38 -9.08 0.31 -3.22
N ASP A 39 -8.57 0.38 -4.43
CA ASP A 39 -7.28 0.99 -4.70
C ASP A 39 -7.39 2.51 -4.66
N ILE A 40 -6.45 3.17 -3.97
CA ILE A 40 -6.38 4.62 -3.91
C ILE A 40 -5.07 5.18 -4.46
N GLY A 41 -4.09 4.34 -4.72
CA GLY A 41 -2.84 4.80 -5.31
C GLY A 41 -1.94 3.66 -5.74
N TYR A 42 -1.09 3.96 -6.71
CA TYR A 42 -0.11 3.01 -7.25
C TYR A 42 1.26 3.66 -7.15
N VAL A 43 2.20 2.98 -6.49
CA VAL A 43 3.52 3.55 -6.21
C VAL A 43 4.60 2.60 -6.71
N CYS A 44 5.32 3.01 -7.73
CA CYS A 44 6.40 2.21 -8.31
C CYS A 44 7.80 2.76 -8.00
N SER A 45 7.91 3.77 -7.16
CA SER A 45 9.18 4.43 -6.88
C SER A 45 9.52 4.43 -5.39
N LYS A 46 9.08 5.42 -4.62
CA LYS A 46 9.54 5.64 -3.25
C LYS A 46 8.46 5.37 -2.22
N ARG A 47 8.87 4.79 -1.09
CA ARG A 47 8.00 4.55 0.05
C ARG A 47 7.31 5.81 0.55
N ASP A 48 7.98 6.97 0.51
CA ASP A 48 7.41 8.23 0.98
C ASP A 48 6.14 8.63 0.22
N ILE A 49 6.02 8.20 -1.02
CA ILE A 49 4.82 8.47 -1.82
C ILE A 49 3.62 7.72 -1.25
N VAL A 50 3.84 6.51 -0.70
CA VAL A 50 2.78 5.75 -0.03
C VAL A 50 2.22 6.56 1.14
N ALA A 51 3.10 7.11 1.98
CA ALA A 51 2.68 7.95 3.11
C ALA A 51 1.87 9.15 2.65
N ARG A 52 2.29 9.80 1.57
CA ARG A 52 1.56 10.93 1.00
C ARG A 52 0.17 10.53 0.52
N VAL A 53 0.05 9.42 -0.19
CA VAL A 53 -1.23 8.90 -0.65
C VAL A 53 -2.17 8.66 0.52
N LEU A 54 -1.67 8.05 1.59
CA LEU A 54 -2.47 7.78 2.79
C LEU A 54 -2.95 9.08 3.43
N ARG A 55 -2.06 10.06 3.60
CA ARG A 55 -2.42 11.36 4.19
C ARG A 55 -3.44 12.10 3.34
N GLU A 56 -3.25 12.12 2.03
CA GLU A 56 -4.16 12.81 1.10
C GLU A 56 -5.54 12.18 1.08
N ASN A 57 -5.66 10.93 1.45
CA ASN A 57 -6.94 10.22 1.52
C ASN A 57 -7.50 10.14 2.95
N GLY A 58 -6.88 10.84 3.90
CA GLY A 58 -7.37 10.86 5.28
C GLY A 58 -7.25 9.53 6.01
N CYS A 59 -6.34 8.67 5.61
CA CYS A 59 -6.17 7.36 6.22
C CYS A 59 -5.23 7.43 7.42
N GLU A 60 -5.66 6.86 8.54
CA GLU A 60 -4.75 6.59 9.66
C GLU A 60 -3.84 5.43 9.27
N PHE A 61 -2.57 5.53 9.60
CA PHE A 61 -1.64 4.44 9.36
C PHE A 61 -0.51 4.41 10.38
N ASP A 62 0.02 3.20 10.59
CA ASP A 62 1.16 2.96 11.46
C ASP A 62 2.44 3.18 10.67
N ARG A 63 3.18 4.22 11.01
CA ARG A 63 4.44 4.53 10.35
C ARG A 63 5.47 3.41 10.50
N ALA A 64 5.49 2.74 11.65
CA ALA A 64 6.43 1.64 11.87
C ALA A 64 6.14 0.48 10.91
N ALA A 65 4.86 0.19 10.63
CA ALA A 65 4.50 -0.83 9.65
C ALA A 65 4.97 -0.42 8.26
N LEU A 66 4.77 0.83 7.87
CA LEU A 66 5.21 1.33 6.57
C LEU A 66 6.74 1.24 6.45
N GLU A 67 7.47 1.53 7.51
CA GLU A 67 8.93 1.53 7.50
C GLU A 67 9.54 0.13 7.40
N THR A 68 8.73 -0.93 7.46
CA THR A 68 9.20 -2.29 7.16
C THR A 68 9.50 -2.47 5.67
N LEU A 69 9.01 -1.57 4.82
CA LEU A 69 9.30 -1.58 3.40
C LEU A 69 10.66 -0.94 3.12
N PRO A 70 11.35 -1.33 2.03
CA PRO A 70 12.52 -0.59 1.59
C PRO A 70 12.12 0.81 1.13
N GLU A 71 13.10 1.73 1.10
CA GLU A 71 12.82 3.10 0.67
C GLU A 71 12.35 3.21 -0.78
N GLN A 72 12.77 2.26 -1.62
CA GLN A 72 12.41 2.23 -3.04
C GLN A 72 11.83 0.89 -3.43
N PHE A 73 10.82 0.94 -4.28
CA PHE A 73 10.15 -0.29 -4.75
C PHE A 73 11.13 -1.25 -5.43
N LYS A 74 12.12 -0.73 -6.15
CA LYS A 74 13.09 -1.59 -6.85
C LYS A 74 13.83 -2.56 -5.94
N ASP A 75 13.92 -2.24 -4.64
CA ASP A 75 14.59 -3.08 -3.64
C ASP A 75 13.61 -4.00 -2.90
N PHE A 76 12.34 -3.97 -3.28
CA PHE A 76 11.31 -4.76 -2.64
C PHE A 76 11.33 -6.20 -3.13
N ALA A 77 11.33 -7.15 -2.18
CA ALA A 77 11.24 -8.58 -2.44
C ALA A 77 10.19 -9.18 -1.52
N PRO A 78 8.97 -9.40 -2.01
CA PRO A 78 7.88 -9.94 -1.19
C PRO A 78 8.11 -11.41 -0.83
#